data_1f375d58e1214d15a01ea260c100d7dd
#
_entry.id   1f375d58e1214d15a01ea260c100d7dd
#
_cell.length_a   1.000
_cell.length_b   1.000
_cell.length_c   1.000
_cell.angle_alpha   90.00
_cell.angle_beta   90.00
_cell.angle_gamma   90.00
#
_symmetry.space_group_name_H-M   'P 1'
#
loop_
_entity.id
_entity.type
_entity.pdbx_description
1 polymer ?
#
loop_
_entity_poly.entity_id
_entity_poly.type
_entity_poly.pdbx_seq_one_letter_code
_entity_poly.pdbx_strand_id
1 'polypeptide(L)'
;LIARFIQTKYANKLANIYEVHTGIKPEVLITTQKANLSIKSKDVNVKEIRSQSSLLNPSYTFDNFVVGDSNQFAFISSKQVASNPGKAYNPLFIYGSTGLGKTHLLQSIGNECLENGKTVICITSEQFTSDFIRNLENRTMNKFKEKYRNCDVLLIDDVQFFHKSEKTQEEFFHTFNEIHAKKGQIVMTSDKPPKMLKDFEERLKSRFEWGLMRSEEHTSELQSLPAIS
;
A
#
# COMPACT_ATOMS: atom_id res chain seq x y z
N LEU A 1 -37.14 -11.08 10.06
CA LEU A 1 -37.49 -12.46 9.68
C LEU A 1 -36.28 -13.23 9.14
N ILE A 2 -35.56 -12.70 8.15
CA ILE A 2 -34.42 -13.38 7.49
C ILE A 2 -33.25 -13.64 8.46
N ALA A 3 -32.83 -12.68 9.29
CA ALA A 3 -31.73 -12.88 10.24
C ALA A 3 -32.03 -13.96 11.29
N ARG A 4 -33.28 -14.02 11.80
CA ARG A 4 -33.71 -15.10 12.71
C ARG A 4 -33.66 -16.46 12.02
N PHE A 5 -34.08 -16.55 10.77
CA PHE A 5 -34.04 -17.79 10.01
C PHE A 5 -32.60 -18.30 9.81
N ILE A 6 -31.70 -17.38 9.45
CA ILE A 6 -30.28 -17.70 9.24
C ILE A 6 -29.64 -18.09 10.59
N GLN A 7 -29.92 -17.37 11.67
CA GLN A 7 -29.43 -17.66 13.02
C GLN A 7 -29.81 -19.11 13.42
N THR A 8 -31.09 -19.47 13.30
CA THR A 8 -31.56 -20.80 13.70
C THR A 8 -30.96 -21.91 12.85
N LYS A 9 -30.74 -21.66 11.55
CA LYS A 9 -30.29 -22.69 10.61
C LYS A 9 -28.78 -22.88 10.55
N TYR A 10 -28.01 -21.82 10.73
CA TYR A 10 -26.58 -21.83 10.45
C TYR A 10 -25.67 -21.50 11.66
N ALA A 11 -26.15 -20.89 12.73
CA ALA A 11 -25.30 -20.51 13.87
C ALA A 11 -24.58 -21.72 14.49
N ASN A 12 -25.30 -22.81 14.71
CA ASN A 12 -24.70 -24.04 15.28
C ASN A 12 -23.70 -24.72 14.33
N LYS A 13 -23.97 -24.67 13.01
CA LYS A 13 -23.01 -25.21 12.03
C LYS A 13 -21.72 -24.41 11.99
N LEU A 14 -21.81 -23.08 12.05
CA LEU A 14 -20.64 -22.19 12.11
C LEU A 14 -19.87 -22.38 13.42
N ALA A 15 -20.55 -22.46 14.54
CA ALA A 15 -19.92 -22.74 15.84
C ALA A 15 -19.14 -24.06 15.84
N ASN A 16 -19.74 -25.13 15.29
CA ASN A 16 -19.10 -26.44 15.25
C ASN A 16 -17.89 -26.47 14.30
N ILE A 17 -17.97 -25.80 13.13
CA ILE A 17 -16.82 -25.69 12.22
C ILE A 17 -15.66 -24.96 12.91
N TYR A 18 -15.96 -23.88 13.61
CA TYR A 18 -14.93 -23.11 14.34
C TYR A 18 -14.33 -23.94 15.50
N GLU A 19 -15.15 -24.66 16.25
CA GLU A 19 -14.74 -25.55 17.34
C GLU A 19 -13.78 -26.65 16.86
N VAL A 20 -14.06 -27.26 15.71
CA VAL A 20 -13.21 -28.30 15.09
C VAL A 20 -11.81 -27.77 14.74
N HIS A 21 -11.70 -26.51 14.33
CA HIS A 21 -10.42 -25.92 13.93
C HIS A 21 -9.65 -25.22 15.05
N THR A 22 -10.32 -24.77 16.11
CA THR A 22 -9.72 -23.95 17.15
C THR A 22 -9.78 -24.55 18.56
N GLY A 23 -10.60 -25.61 18.73
CA GLY A 23 -10.87 -26.20 20.05
C GLY A 23 -11.77 -25.34 20.95
N ILE A 24 -12.27 -24.22 20.47
CA ILE A 24 -13.12 -23.29 21.23
C ILE A 24 -14.49 -23.17 20.56
N LYS A 25 -15.57 -23.36 21.32
CA LYS A 25 -16.93 -23.23 20.82
C LYS A 25 -17.44 -21.78 21.00
N PRO A 26 -17.54 -20.99 19.90
CA PRO A 26 -17.99 -19.62 19.97
C PRO A 26 -19.50 -19.54 20.04
N GLU A 27 -20.03 -18.49 20.64
CA GLU A 27 -21.42 -18.09 20.46
C GLU A 27 -21.55 -17.29 19.16
N VAL A 28 -22.29 -17.82 18.18
CA VAL A 28 -22.46 -17.19 16.86
C VAL A 28 -23.74 -16.38 16.83
N LEU A 29 -23.64 -15.05 16.76
CA LEU A 29 -24.76 -14.14 16.63
C LEU A 29 -24.85 -13.55 15.21
N ILE A 30 -25.93 -13.84 14.49
CA ILE A 30 -26.17 -13.33 13.14
C ILE A 30 -27.12 -12.12 13.22
N THR A 31 -26.65 -10.95 12.87
CA THR A 31 -27.41 -9.71 12.92
C THR A 31 -27.53 -9.06 11.54
N THR A 32 -28.60 -8.31 11.30
CA THR A 32 -28.80 -7.52 10.08
C THR A 32 -28.24 -6.09 10.19
N GLN A 33 -27.78 -5.70 11.37
CA GLN A 33 -27.12 -4.41 11.56
C GLN A 33 -25.63 -4.59 11.24
N LYS A 34 -25.01 -3.60 10.61
CA LYS A 34 -23.55 -3.50 10.58
C LYS A 34 -23.06 -3.50 12.02
N ALA A 35 -22.61 -4.64 12.50
CA ALA A 35 -22.06 -4.74 13.84
C ALA A 35 -20.83 -3.81 13.89
N ASN A 36 -20.93 -2.72 14.65
CA ASN A 36 -19.74 -2.08 15.19
C ASN A 36 -19.13 -3.07 16.19
N LEU A 37 -18.32 -4.00 15.67
CA LEU A 37 -17.47 -4.84 16.48
C LEU A 37 -16.44 -3.91 17.14
N SER A 38 -16.78 -3.42 18.33
CA SER A 38 -15.79 -2.81 19.21
C SER A 38 -14.89 -3.92 19.77
N ILE A 39 -13.93 -4.33 18.95
CA ILE A 39 -12.74 -5.00 19.47
C ILE A 39 -12.08 -3.92 20.34
N LYS A 40 -12.00 -4.15 21.65
CA LYS A 40 -11.17 -3.37 22.57
C LYS A 40 -9.69 -3.63 22.26
N SER A 41 -9.24 -3.15 21.11
CA SER A 41 -7.84 -2.84 20.86
C SER A 41 -7.64 -1.40 21.35
N LYS A 42 -6.56 -1.18 22.10
CA LYS A 42 -6.14 0.14 22.62
C LYS A 42 -6.56 1.26 21.67
N ASP A 43 -7.25 2.27 22.20
CA ASP A 43 -7.73 3.45 21.50
C ASP A 43 -6.60 4.19 20.77
N VAL A 44 -6.22 3.68 19.62
CA VAL A 44 -5.54 4.46 18.60
C VAL A 44 -6.64 5.09 17.79
N ASN A 45 -6.68 6.40 17.76
CA ASN A 45 -7.75 7.19 17.15
C ASN A 45 -7.81 6.92 15.63
N VAL A 46 -8.54 5.89 15.23
CA VAL A 46 -8.68 5.42 13.82
C VAL A 46 -9.18 6.56 12.91
N LYS A 47 -9.87 7.58 13.46
CA LYS A 47 -10.27 8.76 12.72
C LYS A 47 -9.10 9.69 12.38
N GLU A 48 -8.10 9.83 13.24
CA GLU A 48 -6.90 10.63 12.96
C GLU A 48 -5.96 9.91 11.95
N ILE A 49 -5.86 8.58 12.02
CA ILE A 49 -5.09 7.80 11.06
C ILE A 49 -5.70 7.88 9.66
N ARG A 50 -7.03 7.80 9.54
CA ARG A 50 -7.73 7.99 8.25
C ARG A 50 -7.64 9.41 7.70
N SER A 51 -7.49 10.43 8.55
CA SER A 51 -7.36 11.82 8.10
C SER A 51 -5.99 12.14 7.48
N GLN A 52 -4.96 11.33 7.73
CA GLN A 52 -3.63 11.49 7.14
C GLN A 52 -3.49 10.83 5.75
N SER A 53 -4.35 9.86 5.42
CA SER A 53 -4.41 9.19 4.12
C SER A 53 -5.53 9.78 3.24
N SER A 54 -5.34 11.02 2.77
CA SER A 54 -6.37 11.79 2.06
C SER A 54 -6.80 11.19 0.70
N LEU A 55 -6.06 10.23 0.16
CA LEU A 55 -6.30 9.65 -1.18
C LEU A 55 -6.85 8.21 -1.16
N LEU A 56 -6.91 7.52 -0.02
CA LEU A 56 -7.39 6.13 -0.03
C LEU A 56 -8.90 6.07 -0.27
N ASN A 57 -9.27 5.55 -1.44
CA ASN A 57 -10.64 5.23 -1.78
C ASN A 57 -10.96 3.80 -1.29
N PRO A 58 -11.94 3.62 -0.40
CA PRO A 58 -12.30 2.29 0.13
C PRO A 58 -12.77 1.29 -0.94
N SER A 59 -13.16 1.79 -2.14
CA SER A 59 -13.59 0.93 -3.25
C SER A 59 -12.41 0.25 -3.96
N TYR A 60 -11.19 0.73 -3.78
CA TYR A 60 -10.01 0.13 -4.39
C TYR A 60 -9.48 -0.98 -3.51
N THR A 61 -9.97 -2.18 -3.76
CA THR A 61 -9.61 -3.41 -3.05
C THR A 61 -9.03 -4.43 -4.03
N PHE A 62 -8.31 -5.41 -3.53
CA PHE A 62 -7.84 -6.51 -4.35
C PHE A 62 -8.97 -7.34 -4.96
N ASP A 63 -10.12 -7.42 -4.27
CA ASP A 63 -11.28 -8.19 -4.76
C ASP A 63 -11.97 -7.51 -5.95
N ASN A 64 -11.86 -6.18 -6.05
CA ASN A 64 -12.42 -5.40 -7.16
C ASN A 64 -11.43 -5.21 -8.32
N PHE A 65 -10.20 -5.70 -8.18
CA PHE A 65 -9.18 -5.57 -9.22
C PHE A 65 -9.36 -6.67 -10.28
N VAL A 66 -9.37 -6.28 -11.56
CA VAL A 66 -9.47 -7.24 -12.66
C VAL A 66 -8.08 -7.77 -12.98
N VAL A 67 -7.87 -9.06 -12.72
CA VAL A 67 -6.61 -9.75 -12.98
C VAL A 67 -6.61 -10.33 -14.39
N GLY A 68 -5.56 -10.07 -15.16
CA GLY A 68 -5.26 -10.67 -16.46
C GLY A 68 -3.79 -11.10 -16.52
N ASP A 69 -3.39 -11.77 -17.60
CA ASP A 69 -2.04 -12.32 -17.75
C ASP A 69 -0.95 -11.25 -17.62
N SER A 70 -1.20 -10.04 -18.13
CA SER A 70 -0.23 -8.95 -18.12
C SER A 70 0.00 -8.34 -16.72
N ASN A 71 -1.00 -8.35 -15.84
CA ASN A 71 -0.93 -7.69 -14.53
C ASN A 71 -0.92 -8.68 -13.35
N GLN A 72 -1.06 -9.99 -13.61
CA GLN A 72 -1.13 -11.02 -12.57
C GLN A 72 0.05 -10.95 -11.59
N PHE A 73 1.24 -10.73 -12.11
CA PHE A 73 2.42 -10.66 -11.25
C PHE A 73 2.44 -9.40 -10.38
N ALA A 74 2.05 -8.24 -10.91
CA ALA A 74 1.90 -7.01 -10.15
C ALA A 74 0.87 -7.19 -9.02
N PHE A 75 -0.25 -7.84 -9.33
CA PHE A 75 -1.28 -8.18 -8.37
C PHE A 75 -0.77 -9.08 -7.24
N ILE A 76 -0.10 -10.21 -7.57
CA ILE A 76 0.45 -11.14 -6.58
C ILE A 76 1.50 -10.45 -5.70
N SER A 77 2.40 -9.66 -6.30
CA SER A 77 3.43 -8.92 -5.56
C SER A 77 2.81 -7.89 -4.62
N SER A 78 1.76 -7.20 -5.06
CA SER A 78 1.01 -6.24 -4.26
C SER A 78 0.33 -6.90 -3.06
N LYS A 79 -0.31 -8.05 -3.25
CA LYS A 79 -0.89 -8.84 -2.15
C LYS A 79 0.17 -9.30 -1.16
N GLN A 80 1.32 -9.75 -1.65
CA GLN A 80 2.43 -10.17 -0.79
C GLN A 80 2.95 -9.01 0.07
N VAL A 81 3.06 -7.82 -0.50
CA VAL A 81 3.48 -6.60 0.22
C VAL A 81 2.42 -6.19 1.24
N ALA A 82 1.13 -6.21 0.89
CA ALA A 82 0.05 -5.86 1.80
C ALA A 82 0.01 -6.79 3.03
N SER A 83 0.19 -8.10 2.80
CA SER A 83 0.19 -9.10 3.88
C SER A 83 1.44 -9.03 4.77
N ASN A 84 2.59 -8.61 4.23
CA ASN A 84 3.88 -8.60 4.95
C ASN A 84 4.68 -7.31 4.66
N PRO A 85 4.18 -6.13 5.05
CA PRO A 85 4.84 -4.87 4.74
C PRO A 85 6.25 -4.78 5.36
N GLY A 86 7.18 -4.26 4.57
CA GLY A 86 8.59 -4.10 4.95
C GLY A 86 9.45 -5.37 4.89
N LYS A 87 8.87 -6.52 4.52
CA LYS A 87 9.59 -7.81 4.52
C LYS A 87 9.78 -8.43 3.15
N ALA A 88 8.79 -8.35 2.26
CA ALA A 88 8.82 -9.06 0.99
C ALA A 88 9.60 -8.29 -0.08
N TYR A 89 9.04 -7.19 -0.53
CA TYR A 89 9.60 -6.34 -1.59
C TYR A 89 9.59 -4.90 -1.11
N ASN A 90 10.76 -4.33 -0.86
CA ASN A 90 10.85 -2.97 -0.35
C ASN A 90 12.03 -2.19 -0.97
N PRO A 91 11.75 -1.23 -1.86
CA PRO A 91 10.43 -0.79 -2.30
C PRO A 91 9.73 -1.77 -3.26
N LEU A 92 8.39 -1.66 -3.39
CA LEU A 92 7.66 -2.18 -4.54
C LEU A 92 7.46 -1.03 -5.54
N PHE A 93 7.92 -1.23 -6.78
CA PHE A 93 7.79 -0.25 -7.85
C PHE A 93 6.91 -0.82 -8.97
N ILE A 94 5.70 -0.26 -9.12
CA ILE A 94 4.69 -0.66 -10.11
C ILE A 94 4.73 0.35 -11.25
N TYR A 95 5.02 -0.09 -12.47
CA TYR A 95 5.05 0.80 -13.61
C TYR A 95 4.27 0.23 -14.80
N GLY A 96 3.86 1.11 -15.70
CA GLY A 96 3.11 0.75 -16.90
C GLY A 96 2.30 1.93 -17.43
N SER A 97 1.71 1.79 -18.60
CA SER A 97 0.90 2.82 -19.24
C SER A 97 -0.29 3.26 -18.40
N THR A 98 -0.84 4.42 -18.73
CA THR A 98 -2.03 4.96 -18.06
C THR A 98 -3.23 4.04 -18.26
N GLY A 99 -4.06 3.89 -17.22
CA GLY A 99 -5.30 3.09 -17.30
C GLY A 99 -5.15 1.62 -16.94
N LEU A 100 -3.95 1.12 -16.63
CA LEU A 100 -3.70 -0.29 -16.31
C LEU A 100 -4.01 -0.68 -14.85
N GLY A 101 -4.41 0.25 -14.00
CA GLY A 101 -4.80 -0.07 -12.62
C GLY A 101 -3.73 0.15 -11.56
N LYS A 102 -2.58 0.80 -11.89
CA LYS A 102 -1.48 1.07 -10.94
C LYS A 102 -1.96 1.72 -9.64
N THR A 103 -2.73 2.79 -9.75
CA THR A 103 -3.35 3.50 -8.61
C THR A 103 -4.29 2.59 -7.83
N HIS A 104 -5.01 1.70 -8.50
CA HIS A 104 -5.88 0.72 -7.86
C HIS A 104 -5.07 -0.25 -6.99
N LEU A 105 -4.02 -0.86 -7.53
CA LEU A 105 -3.13 -1.75 -6.76
C LEU A 105 -2.47 -1.02 -5.61
N LEU A 106 -1.96 0.19 -5.84
CA LEU A 106 -1.36 1.02 -4.79
C LEU A 106 -2.33 1.23 -3.63
N GLN A 107 -3.57 1.63 -3.92
CA GLN A 107 -4.58 1.89 -2.90
C GLN A 107 -5.13 0.61 -2.27
N SER A 108 -5.17 -0.51 -2.99
CA SER A 108 -5.53 -1.82 -2.43
C SER A 108 -4.55 -2.25 -1.34
N ILE A 109 -3.23 -2.04 -1.58
CA ILE A 109 -2.21 -2.27 -0.55
C ILE A 109 -2.49 -1.40 0.68
N GLY A 110 -2.79 -0.11 0.46
CA GLY A 110 -3.08 0.82 1.54
C GLY A 110 -4.28 0.44 2.37
N ASN A 111 -5.38 0.07 1.71
CA ASN A 111 -6.61 -0.32 2.38
C ASN A 111 -6.41 -1.60 3.21
N GLU A 112 -5.78 -2.64 2.67
CA GLU A 112 -5.48 -3.87 3.41
C GLU A 112 -4.52 -3.61 4.59
N CYS A 113 -3.49 -2.78 4.41
CA CYS A 113 -2.60 -2.41 5.50
C CYS A 113 -3.32 -1.62 6.61
N LEU A 114 -4.25 -0.70 6.27
CA LEU A 114 -5.07 0.01 7.25
C LEU A 114 -5.98 -0.93 8.03
N GLU A 115 -6.62 -1.89 7.36
CA GLU A 115 -7.45 -2.92 8.00
C GLU A 115 -6.64 -3.75 8.99
N ASN A 116 -5.38 -3.99 8.69
CA ASN A 116 -4.41 -4.67 9.55
C ASN A 116 -3.79 -3.76 10.62
N GLY A 117 -4.32 -2.54 10.84
CA GLY A 117 -3.93 -1.63 11.90
C GLY A 117 -2.60 -0.90 11.67
N LYS A 118 -2.10 -0.84 10.42
CA LYS A 118 -0.89 -0.10 10.06
C LYS A 118 -1.18 1.38 9.83
N THR A 119 -0.20 2.21 10.12
CA THR A 119 -0.24 3.63 9.76
C THR A 119 0.15 3.78 8.28
N VAL A 120 -0.77 4.24 7.44
CA VAL A 120 -0.59 4.35 6.00
C VAL A 120 -0.68 5.80 5.56
N ILE A 121 0.28 6.24 4.75
CA ILE A 121 0.19 7.51 4.02
C ILE A 121 0.11 7.19 2.53
N CYS A 122 -0.95 7.66 1.88
CA CYS A 122 -1.16 7.55 0.44
C CYS A 122 -1.31 8.94 -0.17
N ILE A 123 -0.42 9.30 -1.06
CA ILE A 123 -0.36 10.62 -1.69
C ILE A 123 0.16 10.53 -3.12
N THR A 124 -0.02 11.59 -3.91
CA THR A 124 0.72 11.78 -5.17
C THR A 124 2.06 12.45 -4.93
N SER A 125 2.99 12.28 -5.87
CA SER A 125 4.27 13.01 -5.84
C SER A 125 4.09 14.54 -5.86
N GLU A 126 3.04 15.03 -6.51
CA GLU A 126 2.72 16.47 -6.53
C GLU A 126 2.24 16.97 -5.16
N GLN A 127 1.44 16.17 -4.43
CA GLN A 127 1.05 16.51 -3.07
C GLN A 127 2.22 16.50 -2.11
N PHE A 128 3.13 15.51 -2.23
CA PHE A 128 4.37 15.50 -1.45
C PHE A 128 5.18 16.77 -1.69
N THR A 129 5.34 17.16 -2.96
CA THR A 129 6.05 18.38 -3.35
C THR A 129 5.40 19.63 -2.77
N SER A 130 4.08 19.74 -2.88
CA SER A 130 3.33 20.88 -2.35
C SER A 130 3.42 20.98 -0.83
N ASP A 131 3.33 19.84 -0.14
CA ASP A 131 3.50 19.78 1.31
C ASP A 131 4.94 20.16 1.73
N PHE A 132 5.94 19.69 1.00
CA PHE A 132 7.34 20.04 1.24
C PHE A 132 7.56 21.55 1.13
N ILE A 133 7.15 22.16 0.01
CA ILE A 133 7.30 23.60 -0.23
C ILE A 133 6.60 24.39 0.87
N ARG A 134 5.35 24.08 1.19
CA ARG A 134 4.57 24.74 2.23
C ARG A 134 5.26 24.68 3.60
N ASN A 135 5.80 23.52 3.98
CA ASN A 135 6.47 23.37 5.26
C ASN A 135 7.84 24.07 5.29
N LEU A 136 8.52 24.16 4.12
CA LEU A 136 9.77 24.91 3.99
C LEU A 136 9.52 26.42 4.18
N GLU A 137 8.54 26.98 3.50
CA GLU A 137 8.15 28.39 3.60
C GLU A 137 7.70 28.77 5.01
N ASN A 138 6.92 27.90 5.66
CA ASN A 138 6.43 28.11 7.02
C ASN A 138 7.45 27.75 8.11
N ARG A 139 8.67 27.31 7.77
CA ARG A 139 9.71 26.85 8.71
C ARG A 139 9.23 25.73 9.64
N THR A 140 8.37 24.85 9.13
CA THR A 140 7.76 23.72 9.88
C THR A 140 8.24 22.36 9.39
N MET A 141 9.49 22.27 8.91
CA MET A 141 10.06 21.03 8.37
C MET A 141 10.02 19.85 9.36
N ASN A 142 10.05 20.10 10.66
CA ASN A 142 9.90 19.04 11.66
C ASN A 142 8.52 18.35 11.56
N LYS A 143 7.44 19.10 11.33
CA LYS A 143 6.09 18.54 11.13
C LYS A 143 6.01 17.71 9.85
N PHE A 144 6.66 18.18 8.78
CA PHE A 144 6.76 17.43 7.53
C PHE A 144 7.47 16.09 7.75
N LYS A 145 8.63 16.10 8.39
CA LYS A 145 9.41 14.90 8.70
C LYS A 145 8.63 13.93 9.60
N GLU A 146 7.98 14.46 10.64
CA GLU A 146 7.15 13.67 11.54
C GLU A 146 6.00 12.99 10.80
N LYS A 147 5.30 13.71 9.92
CA LYS A 147 4.23 13.18 9.10
C LYS A 147 4.71 12.01 8.22
N TYR A 148 5.72 12.24 7.39
CA TYR A 148 6.09 11.29 6.34
C TYR A 148 7.02 10.17 6.79
N ARG A 149 7.83 10.37 7.84
CA ARG A 149 8.86 9.43 8.26
C ARG A 149 8.46 8.51 9.41
N ASN A 150 7.23 8.67 9.95
CA ASN A 150 6.71 7.85 11.05
C ASN A 150 5.54 6.94 10.66
N CYS A 151 5.30 6.73 9.36
CA CYS A 151 4.31 5.77 8.89
C CYS A 151 4.92 4.37 8.74
N ASP A 152 4.08 3.34 8.88
CA ASP A 152 4.46 1.96 8.58
C ASP A 152 4.51 1.70 7.07
N VAL A 153 3.65 2.40 6.30
CA VAL A 153 3.52 2.23 4.85
C VAL A 153 3.39 3.59 4.17
N LEU A 154 4.32 3.89 3.27
CA LEU A 154 4.29 5.07 2.41
C LEU A 154 3.96 4.65 0.97
N LEU A 155 2.85 5.15 0.45
CA LEU A 155 2.35 4.93 -0.90
C LEU A 155 2.45 6.24 -1.68
N ILE A 156 3.20 6.24 -2.76
CA ILE A 156 3.37 7.43 -3.62
C ILE A 156 2.93 7.11 -5.04
N ASP A 157 1.89 7.79 -5.48
CA ASP A 157 1.40 7.68 -6.85
C ASP A 157 2.14 8.66 -7.77
N ASP A 158 2.41 8.19 -8.99
CA ASP A 158 2.97 8.98 -10.09
C ASP A 158 4.30 9.67 -9.77
N VAL A 159 5.30 8.88 -9.32
CA VAL A 159 6.63 9.42 -8.93
C VAL A 159 7.35 10.14 -10.06
N GLN A 160 7.01 9.90 -11.34
CA GLN A 160 7.60 10.59 -12.47
C GLN A 160 7.51 12.11 -12.37
N PHE A 161 6.55 12.66 -11.64
CA PHE A 161 6.42 14.12 -11.50
C PHE A 161 7.40 14.75 -10.51
N PHE A 162 8.22 13.97 -9.78
CA PHE A 162 9.32 14.51 -8.98
C PHE A 162 10.43 15.17 -9.83
N HIS A 163 10.50 14.88 -11.14
CA HIS A 163 11.49 15.49 -12.04
C HIS A 163 11.49 17.02 -12.03
N LYS A 164 10.40 17.65 -11.61
CA LYS A 164 10.23 19.11 -11.61
C LYS A 164 11.05 19.83 -10.55
N SER A 165 11.64 19.14 -9.57
CA SER A 165 12.32 19.78 -8.43
C SER A 165 13.40 18.90 -7.81
N GLU A 166 14.66 19.27 -8.00
CA GLU A 166 15.81 18.60 -7.38
C GLU A 166 15.72 18.60 -5.84
N LYS A 167 15.32 19.74 -5.24
CA LYS A 167 15.15 19.83 -3.78
C LYS A 167 14.10 18.87 -3.25
N THR A 168 13.02 18.63 -4.01
CA THR A 168 12.00 17.66 -3.63
C THR A 168 12.54 16.23 -3.76
N GLN A 169 13.31 15.94 -4.80
CA GLN A 169 13.98 14.65 -4.96
C GLN A 169 14.93 14.36 -3.80
N GLU A 170 15.70 15.37 -3.37
CA GLU A 170 16.59 15.25 -2.22
C GLU A 170 15.83 14.95 -0.92
N GLU A 171 14.75 15.70 -0.62
CA GLU A 171 13.94 15.47 0.57
C GLU A 171 13.24 14.11 0.52
N PHE A 172 12.79 13.69 -0.68
CA PHE A 172 12.21 12.35 -0.86
C PHE A 172 13.26 11.26 -0.65
N PHE A 173 14.49 11.44 -1.12
CA PHE A 173 15.58 10.51 -0.87
C PHE A 173 15.86 10.31 0.63
N HIS A 174 15.87 11.39 1.40
CA HIS A 174 16.03 11.33 2.85
C HIS A 174 14.85 10.63 3.54
N THR A 175 13.62 10.95 3.11
CA THR A 175 12.40 10.31 3.61
C THR A 175 12.39 8.81 3.32
N PHE A 176 12.74 8.43 2.09
CA PHE A 176 12.88 7.03 1.67
C PHE A 176 13.86 6.26 2.56
N ASN A 177 15.07 6.79 2.73
CA ASN A 177 16.10 6.12 3.52
C ASN A 177 15.66 5.93 4.99
N GLU A 178 14.99 6.91 5.57
CA GLU A 178 14.56 6.84 6.96
C GLU A 178 13.43 5.80 7.17
N ILE A 179 12.44 5.76 6.28
CA ILE A 179 11.38 4.74 6.30
C ILE A 179 11.98 3.35 6.10
N HIS A 180 12.86 3.20 5.12
CA HIS A 180 13.50 1.93 4.82
C HIS A 180 14.35 1.42 5.98
N ALA A 181 15.10 2.29 6.65
CA ALA A 181 15.90 1.95 7.84
C ALA A 181 15.04 1.48 9.02
N LYS A 182 13.82 2.02 9.16
CA LYS A 182 12.83 1.60 10.15
C LYS A 182 12.05 0.34 9.73
N LYS A 183 12.38 -0.27 8.58
CA LYS A 183 11.64 -1.39 7.97
C LYS A 183 10.19 -1.05 7.61
N GLY A 184 9.87 0.23 7.39
CA GLY A 184 8.60 0.65 6.83
C GLY A 184 8.53 0.30 5.35
N GLN A 185 7.34 0.00 4.86
CA GLN A 185 7.10 -0.34 3.46
C GLN A 185 7.00 0.91 2.60
N ILE A 186 7.64 0.88 1.44
CA ILE A 186 7.49 1.92 0.42
C ILE A 186 6.92 1.28 -0.85
N VAL A 187 5.87 1.87 -1.41
CA VAL A 187 5.29 1.46 -2.70
C VAL A 187 5.16 2.69 -3.58
N MET A 188 5.56 2.56 -4.82
CA MET A 188 5.56 3.66 -5.78
C MET A 188 4.95 3.22 -7.11
N THR A 189 4.27 4.15 -7.78
CA THR A 189 3.81 3.94 -9.15
C THR A 189 4.46 4.92 -10.11
N SER A 190 4.57 4.52 -11.37
CA SER A 190 5.09 5.36 -12.46
C SER A 190 4.49 4.97 -13.81
N ASP A 191 4.57 5.87 -14.78
CA ASP A 191 4.30 5.57 -16.20
C ASP A 191 5.47 4.85 -16.90
N LYS A 192 6.67 4.88 -16.31
CA LYS A 192 7.92 4.33 -16.87
C LYS A 192 8.75 3.63 -15.81
N PRO A 193 9.62 2.66 -16.22
CA PRO A 193 10.58 2.06 -15.31
C PRO A 193 11.62 3.09 -14.83
N PRO A 194 12.28 2.88 -13.66
CA PRO A 194 13.23 3.81 -13.09
C PRO A 194 14.34 4.26 -14.05
N LYS A 195 14.87 3.35 -14.85
CA LYS A 195 15.93 3.64 -15.85
C LYS A 195 15.50 4.67 -16.90
N MET A 196 14.21 4.76 -17.20
CA MET A 196 13.66 5.70 -18.18
C MET A 196 13.19 7.03 -17.57
N LEU A 197 13.29 7.20 -16.26
CA LEU A 197 12.97 8.46 -15.60
C LEU A 197 14.07 9.48 -15.91
N LYS A 198 13.75 10.45 -16.79
CA LYS A 198 14.64 11.57 -17.11
C LYS A 198 14.66 12.56 -15.95
N ASP A 199 15.75 13.28 -15.81
CA ASP A 199 15.93 14.37 -14.82
C ASP A 199 15.75 13.90 -13.37
N PHE A 200 16.04 12.63 -13.11
CA PHE A 200 16.13 12.07 -11.76
C PHE A 200 17.56 11.84 -11.37
N GLU A 201 17.87 12.13 -10.10
CA GLU A 201 19.17 11.81 -9.52
C GLU A 201 19.42 10.30 -9.53
N GLU A 202 20.62 9.89 -9.94
CA GLU A 202 20.98 8.45 -10.04
C GLU A 202 20.84 7.72 -8.70
N ARG A 203 21.10 8.42 -7.58
CA ARG A 203 20.91 7.86 -6.24
C ARG A 203 19.46 7.47 -5.96
N LEU A 204 18.46 8.22 -6.47
CA LEU A 204 17.04 7.87 -6.35
C LEU A 204 16.68 6.70 -7.26
N LYS A 205 17.12 6.71 -8.52
CA LYS A 205 16.90 5.59 -9.46
C LYS A 205 17.42 4.29 -8.87
N SER A 206 18.63 4.31 -8.31
CA SER A 206 19.21 3.16 -7.63
C SER A 206 18.33 2.65 -6.47
N ARG A 207 17.73 3.56 -5.67
CA ARG A 207 16.81 3.18 -4.59
C ARG A 207 15.53 2.53 -5.12
N PHE A 208 14.98 3.05 -6.22
CA PHE A 208 13.79 2.49 -6.85
C PHE A 208 14.03 1.06 -7.36
N GLU A 209 15.28 0.77 -7.76
CA GLU A 209 15.70 -0.56 -8.25
C GLU A 209 16.04 -1.57 -7.14
N TRP A 210 16.17 -1.15 -5.87
CA TRP A 210 16.52 -2.07 -4.77
C TRP A 210 15.49 -3.15 -4.50
N GLY A 211 14.23 -2.86 -4.75
CA GLY A 211 13.12 -3.78 -4.53
C GLY A 211 12.69 -4.50 -5.79
N LEU A 212 11.43 -4.92 -5.81
CA LEU A 212 10.82 -5.53 -6.96
C LEU A 212 10.28 -4.46 -7.91
N MET A 213 10.74 -4.49 -9.17
CA MET A 213 10.16 -3.69 -10.25
C MET A 213 9.22 -4.53 -11.08
N ARG A 214 8.01 -4.02 -11.37
CA ARG A 214 7.04 -4.74 -12.20
C ARG A 214 6.35 -3.84 -13.20
N SER A 215 6.32 -4.33 -14.46
CA SER A 215 5.54 -3.79 -15.55
C SER A 215 4.19 -4.49 -15.63
N GLU A 216 3.14 -3.75 -15.91
CA GLU A 216 1.84 -4.29 -16.26
C GLU A 216 1.73 -4.57 -17.78
N GLU A 217 2.78 -4.31 -18.57
CA GLU A 217 2.68 -4.33 -20.03
C GLU A 217 3.26 -5.54 -20.76
N HIS A 218 4.24 -6.32 -20.24
CA HIS A 218 4.78 -7.47 -21.00
C HIS A 218 5.52 -8.54 -20.21
N THR A 219 5.17 -9.78 -20.52
CA THR A 219 5.83 -11.05 -20.20
C THR A 219 7.08 -11.35 -21.05
N SER A 220 7.60 -10.44 -21.88
CA SER A 220 8.59 -10.75 -22.90
C SER A 220 10.08 -10.57 -22.53
N GLU A 221 10.40 -10.10 -21.32
CA GLU A 221 11.82 -9.92 -20.91
C GLU A 221 12.36 -10.94 -19.89
N LEU A 222 11.69 -12.06 -19.70
CA LEU A 222 12.20 -13.15 -18.82
C LEU A 222 13.20 -14.10 -19.49
N GLN A 223 13.82 -13.72 -20.62
CA GLN A 223 14.74 -14.59 -21.36
C GLN A 223 16.24 -14.21 -21.27
N SER A 224 16.69 -13.54 -20.24
CA SER A 224 18.15 -13.32 -20.07
C SER A 224 18.64 -13.45 -18.63
N LEU A 225 18.38 -14.60 -18.01
CA LEU A 225 19.25 -15.06 -16.92
C LEU A 225 20.17 -16.14 -17.54
N PRO A 226 21.49 -15.99 -17.51
CA PRO A 226 22.39 -17.07 -17.92
C PRO A 226 22.21 -18.23 -16.96
N ALA A 227 22.00 -19.42 -17.53
CA ALA A 227 22.04 -20.67 -16.80
C ALA A 227 23.42 -20.78 -16.14
N ILE A 228 23.44 -20.88 -14.82
CA ILE A 228 24.64 -21.21 -14.08
C ILE A 228 24.84 -22.72 -14.23
N SER A 229 25.90 -23.08 -14.92
CA SER A 229 26.44 -24.45 -15.02
C SER A 229 27.01 -24.89 -13.69
#